data_03143de9eb378e9c3f07423d7b609a8b
#
_entry.id   03143de9eb378e9c3f07423d7b609a8b
#
_cell.length_a   1.000
_cell.length_b   1.000
_cell.length_c   1.000
_cell.angle_alpha   90.00
_cell.angle_beta   90.00
_cell.angle_gamma   90.00
#
_symmetry.space_group_name_H-M   'P 1'
#
loop_
_entity.id
_entity.type
_entity.pdbx_description
1 polymer ?
#
loop_
_entity_poly.entity_id
_entity_poly.type
_entity_poly.pdbx_seq_one_letter_code
_entity_poly.pdbx_strand_id
1 'polypeptide(L)'
;MPVFNQSRSRVIQFIFAGVFIAITGQLINLQLFSGQYKLAADNNAFYRKVIYPDRGIIFDRKKRGILENTISYDLVVIPSEARGTDTMTLCRLLNIDTAAYKKRMRDLIFKNTSVKPSVFEALLTPEMFAKLNENMYRFPGFSLNERSVRTYPYNVGAAVLGYMAEVDTGFLRRHKGEGYEMG
;
A
#
# COMPACT_ATOMS: atom_id res chain seq x y z
N MET A 1 -52.78 24.01 39.46
CA MET A 1 -52.38 22.67 38.98
C MET A 1 -52.25 22.72 37.45
N PRO A 2 -51.09 22.41 36.86
CA PRO A 2 -50.98 22.41 35.39
C PRO A 2 -51.87 21.28 34.83
N VAL A 3 -52.84 21.65 34.02
CA VAL A 3 -53.72 20.68 33.31
C VAL A 3 -52.85 20.10 32.21
N PHE A 4 -52.30 18.93 32.47
CA PHE A 4 -51.50 18.20 31.50
C PHE A 4 -52.44 17.75 30.36
N ASN A 5 -52.35 18.38 29.20
CA ASN A 5 -53.23 18.20 28.07
C ASN A 5 -52.94 16.84 27.42
N GLN A 6 -53.62 15.77 27.85
CA GLN A 6 -53.37 14.37 27.42
C GLN A 6 -53.39 14.18 25.89
N SER A 7 -54.16 15.01 25.18
CA SER A 7 -54.17 14.96 23.71
C SER A 7 -52.87 15.39 23.08
N ARG A 8 -52.23 16.41 23.62
CA ARG A 8 -50.89 16.89 23.11
C ARG A 8 -49.80 15.89 23.42
N SER A 9 -49.86 15.23 24.59
CA SER A 9 -48.91 14.18 24.95
C SER A 9 -48.99 12.99 23.98
N ARG A 10 -50.18 12.55 23.60
CA ARG A 10 -50.36 11.46 22.61
C ARG A 10 -49.82 11.84 21.24
N VAL A 11 -50.03 13.05 20.77
CA VAL A 11 -49.49 13.52 19.47
C VAL A 11 -47.98 13.46 19.49
N ILE A 12 -47.33 13.95 20.55
CA ILE A 12 -45.88 13.90 20.69
C ILE A 12 -45.37 12.45 20.69
N GLN A 13 -46.05 11.56 21.44
CA GLN A 13 -45.70 10.13 21.48
C GLN A 13 -45.79 9.48 20.09
N PHE A 14 -46.84 9.77 19.30
CA PHE A 14 -46.96 9.25 17.93
C PHE A 14 -45.88 9.78 17.01
N ILE A 15 -45.48 11.07 17.15
CA ILE A 15 -44.36 11.64 16.36
C ILE A 15 -43.07 10.91 16.70
N PHE A 16 -42.78 10.73 18.01
CA PHE A 16 -41.55 10.01 18.42
C PHE A 16 -41.57 8.55 17.96
N ALA A 17 -42.70 7.87 18.07
CA ALA A 17 -42.85 6.49 17.59
C ALA A 17 -42.63 6.41 16.06
N GLY A 18 -43.20 7.34 15.31
CA GLY A 18 -43.04 7.41 13.86
C GLY A 18 -41.58 7.64 13.43
N VAL A 19 -40.88 8.58 14.07
CA VAL A 19 -39.47 8.84 13.83
C VAL A 19 -38.61 7.62 14.20
N PHE A 20 -38.88 6.98 15.33
CA PHE A 20 -38.18 5.78 15.76
C PHE A 20 -38.35 4.62 14.76
N ILE A 21 -39.55 4.38 14.28
CA ILE A 21 -39.83 3.34 13.27
C ILE A 21 -39.11 3.67 11.95
N ALA A 22 -39.09 4.95 11.52
CA ALA A 22 -38.44 5.36 10.33
C ALA A 22 -36.90 5.14 10.40
N ILE A 23 -36.26 5.52 11.52
CA ILE A 23 -34.84 5.32 11.78
C ILE A 23 -34.51 3.81 11.82
N THR A 24 -35.33 3.03 12.53
CA THR A 24 -35.12 1.58 12.62
C THR A 24 -35.27 0.90 11.27
N GLY A 25 -36.25 1.29 10.46
CA GLY A 25 -36.42 0.81 9.09
C GLY A 25 -35.20 1.15 8.18
N GLN A 26 -34.69 2.36 8.31
CA GLN A 26 -33.47 2.76 7.57
C GLN A 26 -32.23 1.96 8.02
N LEU A 27 -32.08 1.71 9.32
CA LEU A 27 -30.99 0.88 9.84
C LEU A 27 -31.05 -0.56 9.34
N ILE A 28 -32.27 -1.14 9.34
CA ILE A 28 -32.50 -2.49 8.80
C ILE A 28 -32.14 -2.55 7.31
N ASN A 29 -32.60 -1.56 6.53
CA ASN A 29 -32.26 -1.49 5.11
C ASN A 29 -30.73 -1.38 4.89
N LEU A 30 -30.06 -0.53 5.65
CA LEU A 30 -28.61 -0.33 5.55
C LEU A 30 -27.83 -1.59 5.95
N GLN A 31 -28.25 -2.30 6.99
CA GLN A 31 -27.52 -3.46 7.53
C GLN A 31 -27.80 -4.76 6.78
N LEU A 32 -29.05 -4.99 6.35
CA LEU A 32 -29.45 -6.25 5.73
C LEU A 32 -29.44 -6.22 4.21
N PHE A 33 -29.81 -5.09 3.60
CA PHE A 33 -29.99 -5.01 2.15
C PHE A 33 -28.86 -4.31 1.40
N SER A 34 -28.01 -3.54 2.08
CA SER A 34 -26.91 -2.81 1.45
C SER A 34 -25.63 -3.64 1.39
N GLY A 35 -25.52 -4.55 0.43
CA GLY A 35 -24.31 -5.35 0.20
C GLY A 35 -23.05 -4.53 -0.15
N GLN A 36 -23.21 -3.32 -0.64
CA GLN A 36 -22.08 -2.44 -0.98
C GLN A 36 -21.24 -2.05 0.23
N TYR A 37 -21.87 -1.80 1.38
CA TYR A 37 -21.16 -1.46 2.62
C TYR A 37 -20.40 -2.64 3.21
N LYS A 38 -20.93 -3.85 3.02
CA LYS A 38 -20.24 -5.09 3.43
C LYS A 38 -18.97 -5.31 2.61
N LEU A 39 -19.04 -5.15 1.29
CA LEU A 39 -17.86 -5.21 0.41
C LEU A 39 -16.83 -4.12 0.73
N ALA A 40 -17.27 -2.90 1.04
CA ALA A 40 -16.39 -1.82 1.45
C ALA A 40 -15.72 -2.09 2.82
N ALA A 41 -16.49 -2.65 3.78
CA ALA A 41 -15.97 -3.04 5.08
C ALA A 41 -14.94 -4.18 4.96
N ASP A 42 -15.21 -5.20 4.17
CA ASP A 42 -14.27 -6.30 3.91
C ASP A 42 -13.00 -5.81 3.22
N ASN A 43 -13.11 -4.90 2.26
CA ASN A 43 -11.95 -4.30 1.61
C ASN A 43 -11.11 -3.39 2.54
N ASN A 44 -11.72 -2.77 3.53
CA ASN A 44 -11.02 -1.95 4.52
C ASN A 44 -10.46 -2.77 5.70
N ALA A 45 -11.08 -3.92 6.03
CA ALA A 45 -10.64 -4.77 7.12
C ALA A 45 -9.41 -5.62 6.76
N PHE A 46 -9.21 -5.94 5.47
CA PHE A 46 -8.14 -6.81 5.02
C PHE A 46 -7.13 -6.05 4.16
N TYR A 47 -5.97 -5.79 4.73
CA TYR A 47 -4.80 -5.36 3.95
C TYR A 47 -4.16 -6.60 3.30
N ARG A 48 -4.38 -6.80 2.01
CA ARG A 48 -3.70 -7.87 1.26
C ARG A 48 -2.31 -7.40 0.86
N LYS A 49 -1.30 -7.93 1.54
CA LYS A 49 0.09 -7.77 1.14
C LYS A 49 0.50 -8.99 0.32
N VAL A 50 0.82 -8.79 -0.95
CA VAL A 50 1.38 -9.86 -1.78
C VAL A 50 2.83 -10.07 -1.37
N ILE A 51 3.16 -11.28 -0.92
CA ILE A 51 4.53 -11.68 -0.58
C ILE A 51 5.00 -12.57 -1.72
N TYR A 52 5.93 -12.06 -2.52
CA TYR A 52 6.51 -12.85 -3.60
C TYR A 52 7.56 -13.81 -3.01
N PRO A 53 7.50 -15.12 -3.33
CA PRO A 53 8.53 -16.06 -2.92
C PRO A 53 9.85 -15.75 -3.62
N ASP A 54 10.94 -16.12 -2.96
CA ASP A 54 12.26 -16.05 -3.57
C ASP A 54 12.33 -16.99 -4.79
N ARG A 55 13.02 -16.50 -5.81
CA ARG A 55 13.19 -17.28 -7.05
C ARG A 55 14.29 -18.31 -6.89
N GLY A 56 14.20 -19.44 -7.61
CA GLY A 56 15.23 -20.47 -7.59
C GLY A 56 16.60 -19.95 -8.05
N ILE A 57 17.67 -20.52 -7.51
CA ILE A 57 19.07 -20.26 -7.90
C ILE A 57 19.41 -21.19 -9.08
N ILE A 58 20.18 -20.70 -10.05
CA ILE A 58 20.66 -21.49 -11.16
C ILE A 58 22.15 -21.74 -11.00
N PHE A 59 22.52 -23.03 -11.07
CA PHE A 59 23.91 -23.48 -10.90
C PHE A 59 24.47 -24.00 -12.23
N ASP A 60 25.78 -23.91 -12.40
CA ASP A 60 26.52 -24.58 -13.46
C ASP A 60 26.73 -26.08 -13.10
N ARG A 61 27.28 -26.86 -14.04
CA ARG A 61 27.63 -28.29 -13.79
C ARG A 61 28.64 -28.48 -12.66
N LYS A 62 29.37 -27.45 -12.26
CA LYS A 62 30.35 -27.44 -11.16
C LYS A 62 29.73 -26.90 -9.87
N LYS A 63 28.41 -26.75 -9.80
CA LYS A 63 27.65 -26.19 -8.67
C LYS A 63 28.02 -24.75 -8.31
N ARG A 64 28.50 -23.94 -9.25
CA ARG A 64 28.70 -22.51 -9.07
C ARG A 64 27.42 -21.79 -9.43
N GLY A 65 26.96 -20.86 -8.60
CA GLY A 65 25.77 -20.05 -8.87
C GLY A 65 26.03 -19.13 -10.08
N ILE A 66 25.29 -19.34 -11.17
CA ILE A 66 25.30 -18.46 -12.34
C ILE A 66 24.30 -17.31 -12.13
N LEU A 67 23.23 -17.61 -11.36
CA LEU A 67 22.16 -16.68 -11.09
C LEU A 67 21.71 -16.89 -9.65
N GLU A 68 21.84 -15.84 -8.87
CA GLU A 68 21.60 -15.84 -7.42
C GLU A 68 20.61 -14.75 -7.04
N ASN A 69 20.09 -14.80 -5.82
CA ASN A 69 19.27 -13.76 -5.26
C ASN A 69 20.10 -12.97 -4.23
N THR A 70 20.06 -11.66 -4.33
CA THR A 70 20.64 -10.75 -3.34
C THR A 70 19.54 -9.93 -2.70
N ILE A 71 19.61 -9.73 -1.41
CA ILE A 71 18.68 -8.87 -0.69
C ILE A 71 19.08 -7.41 -0.96
N SER A 72 18.14 -6.64 -1.43
CA SER A 72 18.20 -5.19 -1.53
C SER A 72 17.09 -4.57 -0.69
N TYR A 73 17.14 -3.27 -0.49
CA TYR A 73 16.16 -2.55 0.31
C TYR A 73 15.53 -1.44 -0.51
N ASP A 74 14.23 -1.29 -0.37
CA ASP A 74 13.47 -0.18 -0.91
C ASP A 74 13.02 0.74 0.22
N LEU A 75 13.11 2.04 0.01
CA LEU A 75 12.50 3.03 0.90
C LEU A 75 11.04 3.22 0.50
N VAL A 76 10.15 2.85 1.39
CA VAL A 76 8.70 2.96 1.20
C VAL A 76 8.16 4.09 2.05
N VAL A 77 7.14 4.79 1.56
CA VAL A 77 6.49 5.89 2.26
C VAL A 77 4.97 5.73 2.25
N ILE A 78 4.34 6.06 3.36
CA ILE A 78 2.90 6.30 3.47
C ILE A 78 2.70 7.82 3.54
N PRO A 79 2.28 8.49 2.48
CA PRO A 79 2.27 9.96 2.43
C PRO A 79 1.43 10.63 3.52
N SER A 80 0.34 10.00 3.95
CA SER A 80 -0.52 10.51 5.03
C SER A 80 0.18 10.54 6.39
N GLU A 81 1.13 9.64 6.63
CA GLU A 81 1.87 9.48 7.87
C GLU A 81 3.21 10.23 7.85
N ALA A 82 3.69 10.64 6.68
CA ALA A 82 4.96 11.34 6.50
C ALA A 82 4.93 12.82 6.94
N ARG A 83 3.90 13.22 7.71
CA ARG A 83 3.78 14.58 8.26
C ARG A 83 4.79 14.77 9.39
N GLY A 84 5.61 15.83 9.28
CA GLY A 84 6.65 16.12 10.27
C GLY A 84 7.99 15.45 10.01
N THR A 85 8.15 14.76 8.89
CA THR A 85 9.43 14.19 8.44
C THR A 85 10.47 15.30 8.23
N ASP A 86 11.69 15.08 8.72
CA ASP A 86 12.84 15.94 8.44
C ASP A 86 13.29 15.79 6.97
N THR A 87 12.59 16.51 6.09
CA THR A 87 12.80 16.45 4.63
C THR A 87 14.19 16.89 4.23
N MET A 88 14.81 17.82 4.97
CA MET A 88 16.17 18.30 4.64
C MET A 88 17.21 17.21 4.85
N THR A 89 17.16 16.53 5.99
CA THR A 89 18.07 15.42 6.27
C THR A 89 17.83 14.25 5.32
N LEU A 90 16.56 13.91 5.05
CA LEU A 90 16.22 12.84 4.12
C LEU A 90 16.74 13.14 2.70
N CYS A 91 16.53 14.35 2.20
CA CYS A 91 17.05 14.77 0.89
C CYS A 91 18.58 14.67 0.80
N ARG A 92 19.28 15.05 1.89
CA ARG A 92 20.74 14.93 1.96
C ARG A 92 21.19 13.47 1.95
N LEU A 93 20.53 12.60 2.67
CA LEU A 93 20.86 11.16 2.72
C LEU A 93 20.61 10.46 1.39
N LEU A 94 19.53 10.83 0.69
CA LEU A 94 19.21 10.30 -0.64
C LEU A 94 19.94 11.02 -1.79
N ASN A 95 20.68 12.09 -1.49
CA ASN A 95 21.34 12.93 -2.48
C ASN A 95 20.38 13.49 -3.55
N ILE A 96 19.20 13.92 -3.12
CA ILE A 96 18.15 14.51 -3.97
C ILE A 96 17.84 15.94 -3.52
N ASP A 97 17.34 16.75 -4.44
CA ASP A 97 16.87 18.10 -4.12
C ASP A 97 15.44 18.09 -3.53
N THR A 98 15.13 19.11 -2.73
CA THR A 98 13.80 19.30 -2.13
C THR A 98 12.69 19.42 -3.19
N ALA A 99 13.00 19.96 -4.36
CA ALA A 99 12.07 20.03 -5.48
C ALA A 99 11.75 18.62 -6.02
N ALA A 100 12.78 17.77 -6.15
CA ALA A 100 12.63 16.37 -6.56
C ALA A 100 11.84 15.57 -5.53
N TYR A 101 12.09 15.77 -4.23
CA TYR A 101 11.30 15.17 -3.16
C TYR A 101 9.81 15.51 -3.29
N LYS A 102 9.48 16.80 -3.41
CA LYS A 102 8.10 17.25 -3.55
C LYS A 102 7.42 16.71 -4.81
N LYS A 103 8.16 16.62 -5.91
CA LYS A 103 7.67 16.03 -7.16
C LYS A 103 7.36 14.55 -6.97
N ARG A 104 8.31 13.76 -6.46
CA ARG A 104 8.12 12.33 -6.20
C ARG A 104 6.93 12.08 -5.28
N MET A 105 6.81 12.84 -4.19
CA MET A 105 5.70 12.70 -3.25
C MET A 105 4.33 12.97 -3.92
N ARG A 106 4.23 14.00 -4.76
CA ARG A 106 2.99 14.28 -5.51
C ARG A 106 2.66 13.17 -6.51
N ASP A 107 3.66 12.67 -7.22
CA ASP A 107 3.49 11.60 -8.20
C ASP A 107 3.03 10.30 -7.53
N LEU A 108 3.55 9.99 -6.34
CA LEU A 108 3.12 8.83 -5.55
C LEU A 108 1.67 8.97 -5.07
N ILE A 109 1.29 10.14 -4.56
CA ILE A 109 -0.09 10.41 -4.13
C ILE A 109 -1.05 10.29 -5.32
N PHE A 110 -0.66 10.80 -6.47
CA PHE A 110 -1.49 10.74 -7.69
C PHE A 110 -1.67 9.29 -8.19
N LYS A 111 -0.60 8.48 -8.16
CA LYS A 111 -0.64 7.08 -8.65
C LYS A 111 -1.32 6.13 -7.67
N ASN A 112 -1.01 6.23 -6.38
CA ASN A 112 -1.33 5.19 -5.38
C ASN A 112 -2.22 5.66 -4.24
N THR A 113 -2.65 6.92 -4.21
CA THR A 113 -3.36 7.52 -3.07
C THR A 113 -2.44 7.82 -1.87
N SER A 114 -2.88 8.69 -0.96
CA SER A 114 -2.07 9.13 0.19
C SER A 114 -1.91 8.10 1.30
N VAL A 115 -2.75 7.07 1.34
CA VAL A 115 -2.84 6.09 2.44
C VAL A 115 -2.10 4.79 2.13
N LYS A 116 -1.83 4.51 0.85
CA LYS A 116 -1.13 3.29 0.45
C LYS A 116 0.37 3.44 0.57
N PRO A 117 1.08 2.43 1.13
CA PRO A 117 2.54 2.39 1.09
C PRO A 117 3.01 2.37 -0.37
N SER A 118 3.94 3.25 -0.68
CA SER A 118 4.45 3.44 -2.04
C SER A 118 5.97 3.52 -2.02
N VAL A 119 6.63 2.94 -3.02
CA VAL A 119 8.09 2.96 -3.11
C VAL A 119 8.56 4.37 -3.46
N PHE A 120 9.28 5.01 -2.55
CA PHE A 120 9.86 6.35 -2.73
C PHE A 120 11.21 6.30 -3.45
N GLU A 121 12.07 5.37 -3.04
CA GLU A 121 13.35 5.06 -3.68
C GLU A 121 13.55 3.56 -3.70
N ALA A 122 13.82 2.99 -4.85
CA ALA A 122 14.04 1.56 -5.03
C ALA A 122 15.52 1.24 -5.04
N LEU A 123 15.87 0.03 -4.63
CA LEU A 123 17.24 -0.53 -4.75
C LEU A 123 18.30 0.36 -4.06
N LEU A 124 18.10 0.64 -2.79
CA LEU A 124 19.06 1.40 -1.99
C LEU A 124 20.44 0.74 -1.99
N THR A 125 21.49 1.55 -2.14
CA THR A 125 22.84 1.05 -1.93
C THR A 125 23.06 0.68 -0.46
N PRO A 126 23.95 -0.27 -0.12
CA PRO A 126 24.23 -0.65 1.26
C PRO A 126 24.60 0.54 2.15
N GLU A 127 25.32 1.51 1.59
CA GLU A 127 25.70 2.73 2.33
C GLU A 127 24.49 3.63 2.62
N MET A 128 23.59 3.81 1.65
CA MET A 128 22.37 4.58 1.82
C MET A 128 21.44 3.89 2.81
N PHE A 129 21.32 2.57 2.72
CA PHE A 129 20.54 1.78 3.65
C PHE A 129 21.03 1.96 5.09
N ALA A 130 22.33 1.82 5.33
CA ALA A 130 22.90 1.97 6.67
C ALA A 130 22.60 3.37 7.25
N LYS A 131 22.86 4.42 6.49
CA LYS A 131 22.59 5.82 6.91
C LYS A 131 21.10 6.08 7.16
N LEU A 132 20.22 5.56 6.32
CA LEU A 132 18.78 5.71 6.49
C LEU A 132 18.29 4.94 7.71
N ASN A 133 18.74 3.70 7.90
CA ASN A 133 18.35 2.86 9.00
C ASN A 133 18.71 3.49 10.37
N GLU A 134 19.89 4.08 10.49
CA GLU A 134 20.31 4.81 11.70
C GLU A 134 19.43 6.03 12.00
N ASN A 135 18.88 6.68 10.98
CA ASN A 135 18.10 7.91 11.11
C ASN A 135 16.58 7.71 10.95
N MET A 136 16.11 6.45 10.89
CA MET A 136 14.71 6.15 10.58
C MET A 136 13.71 6.79 11.55
N TYR A 137 14.08 6.96 12.81
CA TYR A 137 13.27 7.63 13.84
C TYR A 137 12.91 9.10 13.50
N ARG A 138 13.66 9.74 12.58
CA ARG A 138 13.42 11.13 12.12
C ARG A 138 12.45 11.19 10.95
N PHE A 139 12.10 10.06 10.37
CA PHE A 139 11.31 9.96 9.14
C PHE A 139 10.00 9.21 9.39
N PRO A 140 9.04 9.79 10.17
CA PRO A 140 7.73 9.18 10.35
C PRO A 140 7.07 8.92 8.99
N GLY A 141 6.35 7.80 8.88
CA GLY A 141 5.69 7.38 7.65
C GLY A 141 6.60 6.76 6.58
N PHE A 142 7.92 6.71 6.82
CA PHE A 142 8.86 5.97 5.98
C PHE A 142 9.19 4.63 6.62
N SER A 143 9.45 3.62 5.79
CA SER A 143 9.88 2.29 6.20
C SER A 143 10.85 1.70 5.18
N LEU A 144 11.70 0.79 5.63
CA LEU A 144 12.61 0.04 4.77
C LEU A 144 12.02 -1.35 4.54
N ASN A 145 11.79 -1.70 3.28
CA ASN A 145 11.29 -3.01 2.90
C ASN A 145 12.36 -3.81 2.18
N GLU A 146 12.49 -5.07 2.55
CA GLU A 146 13.37 -6.01 1.87
C GLU A 146 12.79 -6.38 0.51
N ARG A 147 13.68 -6.46 -0.47
CA ARG A 147 13.37 -6.89 -1.83
C ARG A 147 14.42 -7.86 -2.33
N SER A 148 14.00 -9.03 -2.77
CA SER A 148 14.88 -10.00 -3.43
C SER A 148 15.15 -9.59 -4.88
N VAL A 149 16.41 -9.40 -5.22
CA VAL A 149 16.87 -8.97 -6.54
C VAL A 149 17.77 -10.03 -7.15
N ARG A 150 17.62 -10.24 -8.45
CA ARG A 150 18.49 -11.15 -9.22
C ARG A 150 19.88 -10.55 -9.41
N THR A 151 20.89 -11.34 -9.06
CA THR A 151 22.28 -11.01 -9.28
C THR A 151 22.92 -12.01 -10.22
N TYR A 152 23.71 -11.51 -11.14
CA TYR A 152 24.44 -12.29 -12.13
C TYR A 152 25.95 -12.18 -11.83
N PRO A 153 26.52 -13.08 -11.00
CA PRO A 153 27.93 -13.03 -10.63
C PRO A 153 28.87 -13.14 -11.82
N TYR A 154 28.40 -13.80 -12.87
CA TYR A 154 29.14 -14.01 -14.11
C TYR A 154 28.35 -13.45 -15.29
N ASN A 155 29.03 -12.71 -16.16
CA ASN A 155 28.41 -12.15 -17.38
C ASN A 155 28.40 -13.21 -18.50
N VAL A 156 27.68 -14.32 -18.29
CA VAL A 156 27.59 -15.46 -19.22
C VAL A 156 26.15 -15.94 -19.37
N GLY A 157 25.85 -16.53 -20.50
CA GLY A 157 24.60 -17.26 -20.69
C GLY A 157 23.35 -16.38 -20.90
N ALA A 158 23.48 -15.12 -21.28
CA ALA A 158 22.36 -14.19 -21.47
C ALA A 158 21.27 -14.74 -22.41
N ALA A 159 21.67 -15.46 -23.47
CA ALA A 159 20.74 -16.07 -24.42
C ALA A 159 19.89 -17.22 -23.82
N VAL A 160 20.41 -17.90 -22.78
CA VAL A 160 19.72 -19.00 -22.08
C VAL A 160 18.92 -18.47 -20.89
N LEU A 161 19.48 -17.55 -20.15
CA LEU A 161 18.86 -16.99 -18.94
C LEU A 161 17.74 -15.99 -19.25
N GLY A 162 17.77 -15.39 -20.44
CA GLY A 162 16.79 -14.40 -20.85
C GLY A 162 16.89 -13.09 -20.02
N TYR A 163 15.80 -12.36 -20.02
CA TYR A 163 15.64 -11.15 -19.21
C TYR A 163 14.30 -11.16 -18.48
N MET A 164 14.22 -10.40 -17.41
CA MET A 164 12.96 -10.21 -16.69
C MET A 164 12.40 -8.83 -17.03
N ALA A 165 11.11 -8.80 -17.30
CA ALA A 165 10.36 -7.57 -17.49
C ALA A 165 9.09 -7.60 -16.63
N GLU A 166 8.59 -6.43 -16.29
CA GLU A 166 7.26 -6.31 -15.69
C GLU A 166 6.19 -6.71 -16.70
N VAL A 167 5.09 -7.22 -16.18
CA VAL A 167 3.97 -7.65 -17.00
C VAL A 167 3.27 -6.43 -17.60
N ASP A 168 3.08 -6.44 -18.92
CA ASP A 168 2.39 -5.37 -19.63
C ASP A 168 0.88 -5.35 -19.29
N THR A 169 0.29 -4.16 -19.32
CA THR A 169 -1.15 -3.95 -19.09
C THR A 169 -2.03 -4.75 -20.06
N GLY A 170 -1.55 -4.98 -21.29
CA GLY A 170 -2.22 -5.82 -22.27
C GLY A 170 -2.26 -7.29 -21.87
N PHE A 171 -1.19 -7.80 -21.28
CA PHE A 171 -1.12 -9.15 -20.73
C PHE A 171 -2.06 -9.31 -19.54
N LEU A 172 -2.08 -8.36 -18.60
CA LEU A 172 -2.97 -8.38 -17.42
C LEU A 172 -4.45 -8.41 -17.81
N ARG A 173 -4.84 -7.69 -18.87
CA ARG A 173 -6.22 -7.73 -19.36
C ARG A 173 -6.61 -9.10 -19.92
N ARG A 174 -5.69 -9.79 -20.59
CA ARG A 174 -5.94 -11.13 -21.18
C ARG A 174 -5.97 -12.23 -20.13
N HIS A 175 -5.22 -12.09 -19.02
CA HIS A 175 -5.08 -13.08 -17.96
C HIS A 175 -5.74 -12.61 -16.65
N LYS A 176 -6.83 -11.85 -16.77
CA LYS A 176 -7.58 -11.32 -15.63
C LYS A 176 -8.17 -12.47 -14.81
N GLY A 177 -7.73 -12.62 -13.57
CA GLY A 177 -8.16 -13.68 -12.64
C GLY A 177 -7.10 -14.76 -12.39
N GLU A 178 -5.97 -14.75 -13.09
CA GLU A 178 -4.87 -15.70 -12.87
C GLU A 178 -3.87 -15.25 -11.80
N GLY A 179 -4.17 -14.16 -11.07
CA GLY A 179 -3.35 -13.69 -9.96
C GLY A 179 -2.13 -12.85 -10.35
N TYR A 180 -2.05 -12.40 -11.61
CA TYR A 180 -1.01 -11.46 -12.02
C TYR A 180 -1.35 -10.05 -11.56
N GLU A 181 -0.38 -9.38 -10.91
CA GLU A 181 -0.47 -7.99 -10.49
C GLU A 181 0.73 -7.20 -11.01
N MET A 182 0.57 -5.88 -11.17
CA MET A 182 1.70 -5.00 -11.46
C MET A 182 2.58 -4.90 -10.21
N GLY A 183 3.89 -5.04 -10.37
CA GLY A 183 4.88 -4.91 -9.30
C GLY A 183 5.17 -3.48 -8.88
#